data_e5ac211e08aaf5ef12be13d8e0c40230
#
_entry.id   e5ac211e08aaf5ef12be13d8e0c40230
#
_cell.length_a   1.000
_cell.length_b   1.000
_cell.length_c   1.000
_cell.angle_alpha   90.00
_cell.angle_beta   90.00
_cell.angle_gamma   90.00
#
_symmetry.space_group_name_H-M   'P 1'
#
loop_
_entity.id
_entity.type
_entity.pdbx_description
1 polymer ?
#
loop_
_entity_poly.entity_id
_entity_poly.type
_entity_poly.pdbx_seq_one_letter_code
_entity_poly.pdbx_strand_id
1 'polypeptide(L)'
;MTNGNHWAKHHLRGRVKYAHFDVADLEYHSGRWAEDHRRPLNTLMFNEAGRVIKELLFDCSGCLSQVGFKRYDDRGHKRETLFRNPRGGLLSSLIYKCDEAGKLVECEHTQAHGLIIKQRCRPRYDRAGKKVEALWFFEDGTRSRKYVYRYRLTGELAQELLYKFADDESIEEKWSTIYDENGNVVETACFDREGRTIAGPTWYKYDDYGNKVEAATRDLKGGLYSTTCYSYDLDPQGNWIKRLEVFKTMNSGFETRVATYRRLEYY
;
A
#
# COMPACT_ATOMS: atom_id res chain seq x y z
N MET A 1 12.86 -5.93 8.09
CA MET A 1 12.07 -4.67 8.01
C MET A 1 12.86 -3.64 8.77
N THR A 2 13.31 -2.59 8.10
CA THR A 2 13.93 -1.46 8.78
C THR A 2 12.90 -0.91 9.76
N ASN A 3 13.32 -0.63 11.00
CA ASN A 3 12.57 0.16 12.00
C ASN A 3 12.36 1.61 11.52
N GLY A 4 12.07 1.76 10.22
CA GLY A 4 11.97 3.03 9.55
C GLY A 4 10.84 3.86 10.13
N ASN A 5 11.13 5.12 10.33
CA ASN A 5 10.18 6.15 10.62
C ASN A 5 9.06 6.13 9.56
N HIS A 6 7.80 5.92 9.96
CA HIS A 6 6.66 5.85 9.05
C HIS A 6 6.38 7.20 8.38
N TRP A 7 6.87 8.33 8.93
CA TRP A 7 6.80 9.62 8.25
C TRP A 7 7.46 9.53 6.86
N ALA A 8 8.68 8.95 6.78
CA ALA A 8 9.35 8.76 5.49
C ALA A 8 8.56 7.84 4.56
N LYS A 9 7.97 6.74 5.08
CA LYS A 9 7.13 5.83 4.29
C LYS A 9 5.88 6.51 3.71
N HIS A 10 5.35 7.52 4.40
CA HIS A 10 4.20 8.31 3.97
C HIS A 10 4.61 9.62 3.27
N HIS A 11 5.90 9.77 2.91
CA HIS A 11 6.46 10.98 2.33
C HIS A 11 6.10 12.23 3.15
N LEU A 12 6.21 12.11 4.50
CA LEU A 12 5.93 13.19 5.44
C LEU A 12 7.24 13.79 5.95
N ARG A 13 7.31 15.12 5.92
CA ARG A 13 8.41 15.91 6.47
C ARG A 13 7.99 16.55 7.77
N GLY A 14 8.91 16.63 8.74
CA GLY A 14 8.63 17.12 10.09
C GLY A 14 8.02 16.04 10.99
N ARG A 15 7.79 16.43 12.27
CA ARG A 15 7.24 15.56 13.31
C ARG A 15 5.71 15.60 13.27
N VAL A 16 5.11 14.89 12.31
CA VAL A 16 3.66 14.84 12.13
C VAL A 16 3.02 13.98 13.23
N LYS A 17 1.99 14.51 13.87
CA LYS A 17 1.16 13.83 14.87
C LYS A 17 -0.09 13.22 14.26
N TYR A 18 -0.76 13.96 13.38
CA TYR A 18 -1.92 13.51 12.63
C TYR A 18 -1.78 13.85 11.16
N ALA A 19 -2.24 12.95 10.30
CA ALA A 19 -2.47 13.19 8.89
C ALA A 19 -3.91 12.81 8.55
N HIS A 20 -4.74 13.80 8.26
CA HIS A 20 -6.13 13.64 7.86
C HIS A 20 -6.21 13.75 6.34
N PHE A 21 -6.91 12.82 5.73
CA PHE A 21 -7.12 12.79 4.29
C PHE A 21 -8.60 12.88 3.98
N ASP A 22 -8.95 13.81 3.09
CA ASP A 22 -10.28 13.94 2.51
C ASP A 22 -10.19 13.73 1.00
N VAL A 23 -11.28 13.33 0.37
CA VAL A 23 -11.39 13.13 -1.07
C VAL A 23 -12.63 13.83 -1.59
N ALA A 24 -12.51 14.40 -2.80
CA ALA A 24 -13.63 14.94 -3.57
C ALA A 24 -13.51 14.45 -5.02
N ASP A 25 -14.60 13.96 -5.57
CA ASP A 25 -14.72 13.71 -6.99
C ASP A 25 -14.92 15.07 -7.70
N LEU A 26 -14.44 15.20 -8.93
CA LEU A 26 -14.68 16.39 -9.75
C LEU A 26 -15.68 16.02 -10.83
N GLU A 27 -16.74 16.82 -10.95
CA GLU A 27 -17.75 16.67 -11.98
C GLU A 27 -17.61 17.76 -13.06
N TYR A 28 -17.90 17.40 -14.30
CA TYR A 28 -17.82 18.34 -15.42
C TYR A 28 -19.19 18.95 -15.69
N HIS A 29 -19.33 20.24 -15.36
CA HIS A 29 -20.56 21.02 -15.57
C HIS A 29 -20.28 22.30 -16.31
N SER A 30 -21.09 22.60 -17.34
CA SER A 30 -21.06 23.88 -18.05
C SER A 30 -19.66 24.29 -18.53
N GLY A 31 -18.87 23.35 -19.06
CA GLY A 31 -17.56 23.64 -19.63
C GLY A 31 -16.40 23.70 -18.65
N ARG A 32 -16.63 23.40 -17.37
CA ARG A 32 -15.58 23.39 -16.33
C ARG A 32 -15.72 22.23 -15.36
N TRP A 33 -14.60 21.83 -14.78
CA TRP A 33 -14.54 20.87 -13.67
C TRP A 33 -14.80 21.60 -12.34
N ALA A 34 -15.69 21.06 -11.53
CA ALA A 34 -15.99 21.55 -10.18
C ALA A 34 -15.93 20.39 -9.17
N GLU A 35 -15.43 20.68 -7.97
CA GLU A 35 -15.44 19.70 -6.90
C GLU A 35 -16.86 19.44 -6.41
N ASP A 36 -17.21 18.17 -6.28
CA ASP A 36 -18.39 17.71 -5.56
C ASP A 36 -18.12 17.70 -4.05
N HIS A 37 -19.04 17.12 -3.28
CA HIS A 37 -18.95 17.04 -1.84
C HIS A 37 -17.66 16.36 -1.35
N ARG A 38 -16.87 17.09 -0.54
CA ARG A 38 -15.67 16.56 0.09
C ARG A 38 -16.04 15.66 1.26
N ARG A 39 -15.46 14.45 1.30
CA ARG A 39 -15.69 13.44 2.34
C ARG A 39 -14.38 12.94 2.92
N PRO A 40 -14.36 12.53 4.22
CA PRO A 40 -13.18 11.92 4.82
C PRO A 40 -12.83 10.59 4.13
N LEU A 41 -11.53 10.34 3.96
CA LEU A 41 -10.97 9.11 3.40
C LEU A 41 -10.30 8.29 4.49
N ASN A 42 -9.31 8.87 5.17
CA ASN A 42 -8.65 8.22 6.31
C ASN A 42 -7.98 9.24 7.23
N THR A 43 -7.60 8.77 8.43
CA THR A 43 -6.78 9.54 9.37
C THR A 43 -5.69 8.63 9.93
N LEU A 44 -4.45 9.08 9.89
CA LEU A 44 -3.31 8.41 10.51
C LEU A 44 -2.88 9.18 11.76
N MET A 45 -2.66 8.45 12.86
CA MET A 45 -2.07 8.97 14.09
C MET A 45 -0.68 8.36 14.25
N PHE A 46 0.30 9.22 14.55
CA PHE A 46 1.68 8.82 14.76
C PHE A 46 2.05 9.01 16.24
N ASN A 47 2.96 8.20 16.77
CA ASN A 47 3.63 8.48 18.02
C ASN A 47 4.86 9.39 17.76
N GLU A 48 5.51 9.86 18.82
CA GLU A 48 6.68 10.74 18.74
C GLU A 48 7.89 10.12 18.00
N ALA A 49 7.95 8.80 17.89
CA ALA A 49 8.94 8.09 17.09
C ALA A 49 8.55 7.97 15.60
N GLY A 50 7.45 8.61 15.16
CA GLY A 50 6.96 8.61 13.80
C GLY A 50 6.33 7.30 13.35
N ARG A 51 5.86 6.46 14.29
CA ARG A 51 5.18 5.20 13.97
C ARG A 51 3.69 5.39 14.00
N VAL A 52 2.98 4.89 12.98
CA VAL A 52 1.50 4.88 12.98
C VAL A 52 1.02 3.97 14.10
N ILE A 53 0.25 4.52 15.05
CA ILE A 53 -0.34 3.78 16.17
C ILE A 53 -1.83 3.55 16.00
N LYS A 54 -2.52 4.43 15.25
CA LYS A 54 -3.96 4.32 14.96
C LYS A 54 -4.25 4.80 13.56
N GLU A 55 -5.26 4.19 12.95
CA GLU A 55 -5.75 4.54 11.63
C GLU A 55 -7.28 4.49 11.65
N LEU A 56 -7.92 5.52 11.12
CA LEU A 56 -9.36 5.57 10.89
C LEU A 56 -9.60 5.47 9.39
N LEU A 57 -10.46 4.57 8.96
CA LEU A 57 -10.84 4.40 7.56
C LEU A 57 -12.33 4.70 7.43
N PHE A 58 -12.68 5.46 6.39
CA PHE A 58 -14.04 5.88 6.11
C PHE A 58 -14.50 5.21 4.81
N ASP A 59 -15.81 4.97 4.70
CA ASP A 59 -16.41 4.43 3.47
C ASP A 59 -16.69 5.52 2.43
N CYS A 60 -17.27 5.14 1.30
CA CYS A 60 -17.59 6.07 0.21
C CYS A 60 -18.66 7.12 0.58
N SER A 61 -19.43 6.91 1.65
CA SER A 61 -20.37 7.90 2.21
C SER A 61 -19.74 8.84 3.25
N GLY A 62 -18.45 8.64 3.57
CA GLY A 62 -17.74 9.37 4.61
C GLY A 62 -18.03 8.89 6.02
N CYS A 63 -18.71 7.75 6.20
CA CYS A 63 -18.93 7.15 7.50
C CYS A 63 -17.71 6.32 7.95
N LEU A 64 -17.38 6.36 9.25
CA LEU A 64 -16.31 5.54 9.80
C LEU A 64 -16.62 4.06 9.56
N SER A 65 -15.76 3.35 8.83
CA SER A 65 -15.93 1.94 8.49
C SER A 65 -15.03 1.03 9.33
N GLN A 66 -13.80 1.47 9.62
CA GLN A 66 -12.82 0.66 10.34
C GLN A 66 -11.92 1.52 11.23
N VAL A 67 -11.46 0.92 12.33
CA VAL A 67 -10.44 1.49 13.22
C VAL A 67 -9.28 0.50 13.32
N GLY A 68 -8.12 0.90 12.83
CA GLY A 68 -6.87 0.15 12.92
C GLY A 68 -6.04 0.58 14.13
N PHE A 69 -5.46 -0.38 14.85
CA PHE A 69 -4.52 -0.16 15.94
C PHE A 69 -3.24 -0.91 15.64
N LYS A 70 -2.08 -0.26 15.86
CA LYS A 70 -0.75 -0.87 15.69
C LYS A 70 0.01 -0.77 16.99
N ARG A 71 0.49 -1.90 17.49
CA ARG A 71 1.28 -1.99 18.73
C ARG A 71 2.72 -2.35 18.42
N TYR A 72 3.62 -1.77 19.19
CA TYR A 72 5.06 -1.97 19.07
C TYR A 72 5.62 -2.34 20.46
N ASP A 73 6.73 -3.08 20.49
CA ASP A 73 7.50 -3.28 21.71
C ASP A 73 8.38 -2.06 22.03
N ASP A 74 9.08 -2.11 23.16
CA ASP A 74 9.95 -1.02 23.63
C ASP A 74 11.12 -0.74 22.68
N ARG A 75 11.53 -1.73 21.86
CA ARG A 75 12.54 -1.58 20.81
C ARG A 75 11.95 -1.06 19.51
N GLY A 76 10.61 -0.91 19.44
CA GLY A 76 9.89 -0.40 18.29
C GLY A 76 9.59 -1.41 17.18
N HIS A 77 9.72 -2.71 17.44
CA HIS A 77 9.28 -3.73 16.53
C HIS A 77 7.76 -3.87 16.61
N LYS A 78 7.11 -3.94 15.45
CA LYS A 78 5.66 -4.11 15.40
C LYS A 78 5.28 -5.51 15.91
N ARG A 79 4.37 -5.55 16.90
CA ARG A 79 3.88 -6.77 17.53
C ARG A 79 2.48 -7.15 17.10
N GLU A 80 1.66 -6.14 16.81
CA GLU A 80 0.27 -6.38 16.49
C GLU A 80 -0.28 -5.30 15.54
N THR A 81 -1.20 -5.71 14.69
CA THR A 81 -2.12 -4.81 13.97
C THR A 81 -3.53 -5.38 14.12
N LEU A 82 -4.48 -4.57 14.60
CA LEU A 82 -5.88 -4.93 14.77
C LEU A 82 -6.74 -4.00 13.94
N PHE A 83 -7.71 -4.53 13.23
CA PHE A 83 -8.79 -3.75 12.61
C PHE A 83 -10.12 -4.16 13.24
N ARG A 84 -10.90 -3.16 13.63
CA ARG A 84 -12.21 -3.31 14.22
C ARG A 84 -13.24 -2.50 13.44
N ASN A 85 -14.48 -2.95 13.42
CA ASN A 85 -15.58 -2.13 12.97
C ASN A 85 -15.90 -1.03 14.03
N PRO A 86 -16.72 -0.01 13.69
CA PRO A 86 -17.05 1.08 14.63
C PRO A 86 -17.72 0.62 15.93
N ARG A 87 -18.35 -0.55 15.91
CA ARG A 87 -19.00 -1.17 17.08
C ARG A 87 -18.04 -2.00 17.94
N GLY A 88 -16.73 -2.01 17.58
CA GLY A 88 -15.69 -2.73 18.32
C GLY A 88 -15.48 -4.20 17.90
N GLY A 89 -16.30 -4.74 16.99
CA GLY A 89 -16.14 -6.10 16.46
C GLY A 89 -14.83 -6.26 15.69
N LEU A 90 -14.12 -7.36 15.89
CA LEU A 90 -12.88 -7.67 15.18
C LEU A 90 -13.17 -7.93 13.71
N LEU A 91 -12.45 -7.24 12.81
CA LEU A 91 -12.45 -7.48 11.36
C LEU A 91 -11.23 -8.27 10.93
N SER A 92 -10.05 -7.92 11.46
CA SER A 92 -8.80 -8.59 11.14
C SER A 92 -7.75 -8.34 12.21
N SER A 93 -6.84 -9.30 12.39
CA SER A 93 -5.67 -9.14 13.24
C SER A 93 -4.43 -9.73 12.58
N LEU A 94 -3.27 -9.06 12.78
CA LEU A 94 -1.96 -9.60 12.45
C LEU A 94 -1.12 -9.57 13.74
N ILE A 95 -0.56 -10.73 14.11
CA ILE A 95 0.34 -10.90 15.25
C ILE A 95 1.71 -11.23 14.70
N TYR A 96 2.74 -10.48 15.13
CA TYR A 96 4.11 -10.59 14.65
C TYR A 96 5.00 -11.21 15.74
N LYS A 97 5.65 -12.33 15.43
CA LYS A 97 6.66 -12.97 16.28
C LYS A 97 8.04 -12.64 15.74
N CYS A 98 8.88 -12.01 16.56
CA CYS A 98 10.24 -11.66 16.22
C CYS A 98 11.21 -12.41 17.13
N ASP A 99 12.42 -12.69 16.60
CA ASP A 99 13.54 -13.18 17.39
C ASP A 99 14.11 -12.09 18.33
N GLU A 100 15.13 -12.42 19.09
CA GLU A 100 15.80 -11.51 20.04
C GLU A 100 16.44 -10.29 19.34
N ALA A 101 16.84 -10.43 18.09
CA ALA A 101 17.36 -9.35 17.25
C ALA A 101 16.26 -8.48 16.63
N GLY A 102 14.97 -8.78 16.90
CA GLY A 102 13.81 -8.06 16.36
C GLY A 102 13.45 -8.42 14.93
N LYS A 103 14.01 -9.50 14.39
CA LYS A 103 13.73 -9.98 13.05
C LYS A 103 12.46 -10.83 13.05
N LEU A 104 11.55 -10.57 12.13
CA LEU A 104 10.31 -11.32 12.01
C LEU A 104 10.61 -12.79 11.69
N VAL A 105 10.11 -13.70 12.52
CA VAL A 105 10.23 -15.16 12.31
C VAL A 105 8.91 -15.79 11.90
N GLU A 106 7.80 -15.23 12.36
CA GLU A 106 6.45 -15.68 12.01
C GLU A 106 5.46 -14.52 12.11
N CYS A 107 4.40 -14.59 11.32
CA CYS A 107 3.25 -13.70 11.48
C CYS A 107 1.96 -14.52 11.31
N GLU A 108 1.00 -14.31 12.19
CA GLU A 108 -0.32 -14.90 12.11
C GLU A 108 -1.32 -13.83 11.66
N HIS A 109 -2.15 -14.16 10.68
CA HIS A 109 -3.21 -13.28 10.18
C HIS A 109 -4.56 -13.97 10.38
N THR A 110 -5.47 -13.30 11.06
CA THR A 110 -6.87 -13.73 11.24
C THR A 110 -7.79 -12.71 10.57
N GLN A 111 -8.72 -13.17 9.76
CA GLN A 111 -9.81 -12.38 9.17
C GLN A 111 -11.13 -12.89 9.71
N ALA A 112 -12.03 -11.98 10.12
CA ALA A 112 -13.33 -12.29 10.71
C ALA A 112 -14.44 -11.72 9.82
N HIS A 113 -14.71 -12.37 8.69
CA HIS A 113 -15.81 -12.05 7.77
C HIS A 113 -16.78 -13.24 7.66
N GLY A 114 -17.47 -13.56 8.77
CA GLY A 114 -18.38 -14.70 8.83
C GLY A 114 -17.69 -16.05 9.01
N LEU A 115 -16.62 -16.32 8.29
CA LEU A 115 -15.69 -17.43 8.51
C LEU A 115 -14.34 -16.87 8.97
N ILE A 116 -13.78 -17.47 10.02
CA ILE A 116 -12.43 -17.10 10.51
C ILE A 116 -11.41 -17.77 9.60
N ILE A 117 -10.73 -16.97 8.77
CA ILE A 117 -9.62 -17.44 7.96
C ILE A 117 -8.33 -17.12 8.71
N LYS A 118 -7.57 -18.15 9.06
CA LYS A 118 -6.25 -18.01 9.68
C LYS A 118 -5.17 -18.36 8.68
N GLN A 119 -4.14 -17.52 8.63
CA GLN A 119 -2.96 -17.73 7.81
C GLN A 119 -1.70 -17.48 8.62
N ARG A 120 -0.64 -18.21 8.32
CA ARG A 120 0.69 -18.04 8.91
C ARG A 120 1.71 -17.69 7.85
N CYS A 121 2.59 -16.74 8.16
CA CYS A 121 3.70 -16.36 7.30
C CYS A 121 5.03 -16.80 7.93
N ARG A 122 5.89 -17.43 7.13
CA ARG A 122 7.26 -17.79 7.50
C ARG A 122 8.24 -17.10 6.56
N PRO A 123 8.91 -16.03 6.99
CA PRO A 123 9.93 -15.36 6.21
C PRO A 123 11.25 -16.12 6.22
N ARG A 124 11.99 -16.06 5.12
CA ARG A 124 13.36 -16.55 4.98
C ARG A 124 14.28 -15.39 4.67
N TYR A 125 15.48 -15.43 5.23
CA TYR A 125 16.48 -14.39 5.11
C TYR A 125 17.78 -14.96 4.53
N ASP A 126 18.55 -14.14 3.82
CA ASP A 126 19.90 -14.48 3.39
C ASP A 126 20.93 -14.32 4.52
N ARG A 127 22.21 -14.61 4.20
CA ARG A 127 23.31 -14.47 5.17
C ARG A 127 23.56 -13.04 5.63
N ALA A 128 23.19 -12.04 4.81
CA ALA A 128 23.28 -10.62 5.15
C ALA A 128 22.07 -10.14 5.98
N GLY A 129 21.11 -11.02 6.27
CA GLY A 129 19.90 -10.68 7.03
C GLY A 129 18.81 -10.01 6.21
N LYS A 130 18.90 -9.96 4.88
CA LYS A 130 17.84 -9.45 4.00
C LYS A 130 16.77 -10.53 3.80
N LYS A 131 15.51 -10.13 3.86
CA LYS A 131 14.38 -11.03 3.63
C LYS A 131 14.31 -11.39 2.15
N VAL A 132 14.57 -12.64 1.78
CA VAL A 132 14.56 -13.12 0.40
C VAL A 132 13.27 -13.83 0.01
N GLU A 133 12.49 -14.29 1.00
CA GLU A 133 11.25 -15.00 0.76
C GLU A 133 10.29 -14.82 1.95
N ALA A 134 8.98 -14.96 1.71
CA ALA A 134 7.97 -15.13 2.73
C ALA A 134 6.87 -16.05 2.20
N LEU A 135 6.69 -17.21 2.84
CA LEU A 135 5.64 -18.17 2.52
C LEU A 135 4.47 -18.00 3.48
N TRP A 136 3.26 -17.98 2.91
CA TRP A 136 2.01 -17.92 3.63
C TRP A 136 1.26 -19.22 3.46
N PHE A 137 0.72 -19.71 4.55
CA PHE A 137 -0.01 -20.97 4.65
C PHE A 137 -1.38 -20.73 5.28
N PHE A 138 -2.38 -21.44 4.84
CA PHE A 138 -3.64 -21.58 5.57
C PHE A 138 -3.44 -22.45 6.85
N GLU A 139 -4.46 -22.55 7.69
CA GLU A 139 -4.41 -23.30 8.95
C GLU A 139 -4.19 -24.80 8.73
N ASP A 140 -4.71 -25.36 7.64
CA ASP A 140 -4.52 -26.75 7.20
C ASP A 140 -3.10 -27.05 6.65
N GLY A 141 -2.28 -26.01 6.50
CA GLY A 141 -0.90 -26.13 6.00
C GLY A 141 -0.77 -25.96 4.48
N THR A 142 -1.86 -25.79 3.73
CA THR A 142 -1.81 -25.52 2.30
C THR A 142 -1.22 -24.13 2.03
N ARG A 143 -0.49 -23.97 0.91
CA ARG A 143 0.11 -22.69 0.54
C ARG A 143 -0.94 -21.72 0.01
N SER A 144 -0.98 -20.50 0.52
CA SER A 144 -1.85 -19.45 -0.02
C SER A 144 -1.09 -18.49 -0.94
N ARG A 145 0.11 -18.09 -0.56
CA ARG A 145 0.93 -17.15 -1.35
C ARG A 145 2.40 -17.23 -0.97
N LYS A 146 3.26 -16.78 -1.90
CA LYS A 146 4.70 -16.69 -1.72
C LYS A 146 5.19 -15.35 -2.21
N TYR A 147 5.98 -14.64 -1.40
CA TYR A 147 6.72 -13.46 -1.82
C TYR A 147 8.17 -13.83 -2.02
N VAL A 148 8.80 -13.31 -3.09
CA VAL A 148 10.23 -13.41 -3.36
C VAL A 148 10.78 -12.00 -3.53
N TYR A 149 11.86 -11.68 -2.83
CA TYR A 149 12.50 -10.36 -2.84
C TYR A 149 13.87 -10.45 -3.49
N ARG A 150 14.13 -9.61 -4.47
CA ARG A 150 15.40 -9.50 -5.17
C ARG A 150 16.01 -8.13 -4.90
N TYR A 151 17.30 -8.11 -4.59
CA TYR A 151 18.03 -6.90 -4.24
C TYR A 151 19.10 -6.57 -5.26
N ARG A 152 19.42 -5.27 -5.45
CA ARG A 152 20.59 -4.81 -6.18
C ARG A 152 21.86 -5.19 -5.42
N LEU A 153 23.00 -5.10 -6.09
CA LEU A 153 24.30 -5.29 -5.43
C LEU A 153 24.56 -4.25 -4.32
N THR A 154 24.04 -3.05 -4.48
CA THR A 154 24.07 -1.95 -3.52
C THR A 154 23.18 -2.19 -2.31
N GLY A 155 22.22 -3.11 -2.41
CA GLY A 155 21.44 -3.59 -1.28
C GLY A 155 19.99 -3.15 -1.22
N GLU A 156 19.54 -2.26 -2.12
CA GLU A 156 18.16 -1.83 -2.22
C GLU A 156 17.28 -2.92 -2.85
N LEU A 157 16.00 -2.94 -2.46
CA LEU A 157 15.01 -3.82 -3.09
C LEU A 157 14.83 -3.42 -4.56
N ALA A 158 15.10 -4.35 -5.47
CA ALA A 158 14.95 -4.15 -6.90
C ALA A 158 13.62 -4.69 -7.42
N GLN A 159 13.18 -5.84 -6.90
CA GLN A 159 11.96 -6.51 -7.35
C GLN A 159 11.30 -7.30 -6.23
N GLU A 160 9.99 -7.26 -6.19
CA GLU A 160 9.14 -8.16 -5.42
C GLU A 160 8.29 -8.98 -6.38
N LEU A 161 8.26 -10.31 -6.18
CA LEU A 161 7.36 -11.21 -6.86
C LEU A 161 6.38 -11.78 -5.84
N LEU A 162 5.09 -11.71 -6.14
CA LEU A 162 4.04 -12.38 -5.39
C LEU A 162 3.46 -13.51 -6.25
N TYR A 163 3.45 -14.72 -5.72
CA TYR A 163 2.76 -15.87 -6.28
C TYR A 163 1.54 -16.17 -5.43
N LYS A 164 0.38 -16.32 -6.03
CA LYS A 164 -0.82 -16.88 -5.41
C LYS A 164 -0.95 -18.33 -5.85
N PHE A 165 -1.41 -19.19 -4.95
CA PHE A 165 -1.60 -20.61 -5.19
C PHE A 165 -3.08 -20.94 -5.21
N ALA A 166 -3.48 -21.83 -6.13
CA ALA A 166 -4.78 -22.49 -6.14
C ALA A 166 -4.82 -23.61 -5.09
N ASP A 167 -5.98 -24.21 -4.87
CA ASP A 167 -6.19 -25.28 -3.89
C ASP A 167 -5.33 -26.54 -4.18
N ASP A 168 -4.99 -26.78 -5.45
CA ASP A 168 -4.09 -27.87 -5.90
C ASP A 168 -2.59 -27.52 -5.73
N GLU A 169 -2.28 -26.41 -5.06
CA GLU A 169 -0.95 -25.86 -4.89
C GLU A 169 -0.22 -25.43 -6.19
N SER A 170 -0.91 -25.41 -7.34
CA SER A 170 -0.38 -24.81 -8.57
C SER A 170 -0.35 -23.28 -8.44
N ILE A 171 0.50 -22.62 -9.24
CA ILE A 171 0.50 -21.15 -9.29
C ILE A 171 -0.72 -20.72 -10.08
N GLU A 172 -1.59 -19.91 -9.46
CA GLU A 172 -2.76 -19.30 -10.10
C GLU A 172 -2.38 -17.97 -10.76
N GLU A 173 -1.71 -17.09 -10.02
CA GLU A 173 -1.28 -15.77 -10.48
C GLU A 173 0.13 -15.44 -10.00
N LYS A 174 0.82 -14.64 -10.79
CA LYS A 174 2.10 -14.04 -10.42
C LYS A 174 2.06 -12.53 -10.63
N TRP A 175 2.38 -11.77 -9.58
CA TRP A 175 2.56 -10.33 -9.63
C TRP A 175 4.05 -9.98 -9.57
N SER A 176 4.46 -9.01 -10.38
CA SER A 176 5.82 -8.45 -10.36
C SER A 176 5.72 -6.97 -10.02
N THR A 177 6.53 -6.52 -9.07
CA THR A 177 6.72 -5.10 -8.72
C THR A 177 8.19 -4.78 -8.83
N ILE A 178 8.56 -3.78 -9.63
CA ILE A 178 9.93 -3.32 -9.83
C ILE A 178 10.09 -1.97 -9.14
N TYR A 179 11.23 -1.78 -8.48
CA TYR A 179 11.56 -0.57 -7.73
C TYR A 179 12.78 0.14 -8.34
N ASP A 180 12.78 1.48 -8.26
CA ASP A 180 13.98 2.29 -8.55
C ASP A 180 14.99 2.25 -7.38
N GLU A 181 16.07 3.04 -7.48
CA GLU A 181 17.10 3.14 -6.44
C GLU A 181 16.61 3.89 -5.19
N ASN A 182 15.59 4.72 -5.32
CA ASN A 182 14.94 5.44 -4.21
C ASN A 182 13.88 4.60 -3.49
N GLY A 183 13.58 3.39 -4.00
CA GLY A 183 12.56 2.50 -3.46
C GLY A 183 11.14 2.81 -3.95
N ASN A 184 10.98 3.65 -4.97
CA ASN A 184 9.70 3.90 -5.60
C ASN A 184 9.34 2.75 -6.55
N VAL A 185 8.06 2.38 -6.62
CA VAL A 185 7.56 1.40 -7.58
C VAL A 185 7.54 2.00 -8.98
N VAL A 186 8.37 1.50 -9.90
CA VAL A 186 8.44 2.02 -11.28
C VAL A 186 7.65 1.18 -12.27
N GLU A 187 7.35 -0.09 -11.94
CA GLU A 187 6.53 -0.97 -12.78
C GLU A 187 5.79 -2.00 -11.94
N THR A 188 4.56 -2.32 -12.34
CA THR A 188 3.81 -3.48 -11.86
C THR A 188 3.23 -4.25 -13.04
N ALA A 189 3.19 -5.59 -12.95
CA ALA A 189 2.57 -6.46 -13.95
C ALA A 189 1.98 -7.71 -13.28
N CYS A 190 0.91 -8.26 -13.89
CA CYS A 190 0.29 -9.49 -13.45
C CYS A 190 0.28 -10.53 -14.57
N PHE A 191 0.55 -11.79 -14.21
CA PHE A 191 0.67 -12.91 -15.13
C PHE A 191 -0.20 -14.08 -14.62
N ASP A 192 -0.75 -14.86 -15.56
CA ASP A 192 -1.38 -16.14 -15.26
C ASP A 192 -0.33 -17.24 -14.98
N ARG A 193 -0.81 -18.44 -14.74
CA ARG A 193 0.05 -19.61 -14.47
C ARG A 193 0.95 -19.99 -15.65
N GLU A 194 0.55 -19.71 -16.90
CA GLU A 194 1.32 -19.94 -18.12
C GLU A 194 2.35 -18.82 -18.37
N GLY A 195 2.36 -17.76 -17.55
CA GLY A 195 3.25 -16.62 -17.71
C GLY A 195 2.77 -15.56 -18.71
N ARG A 196 1.53 -15.67 -19.20
CA ARG A 196 0.92 -14.66 -20.07
C ARG A 196 0.46 -13.48 -19.21
N THR A 197 0.65 -12.27 -19.68
CA THR A 197 0.17 -11.08 -19.03
C THR A 197 -1.36 -11.05 -19.02
N ILE A 198 -1.98 -10.96 -17.82
CA ILE A 198 -3.44 -10.87 -17.63
C ILE A 198 -3.90 -9.46 -17.24
N ALA A 199 -3.00 -8.65 -16.68
CA ALA A 199 -3.18 -7.22 -16.54
C ALA A 199 -1.94 -6.54 -17.11
N GLY A 200 -2.14 -5.59 -18.03
CA GLY A 200 -1.06 -4.90 -18.72
C GLY A 200 -0.13 -4.22 -17.73
N PRO A 201 1.18 -4.14 -18.04
CA PRO A 201 2.13 -3.49 -17.17
C PRO A 201 1.74 -2.02 -16.99
N THR A 202 1.86 -1.55 -15.75
CA THR A 202 1.68 -0.16 -15.37
C THR A 202 3.01 0.42 -14.96
N TRP A 203 3.44 1.50 -15.60
CA TRP A 203 4.66 2.25 -15.28
C TRP A 203 4.32 3.49 -14.50
N TYR A 204 5.23 3.88 -13.61
CA TYR A 204 5.08 5.04 -12.74
C TYR A 204 6.28 5.97 -12.89
N LYS A 205 6.01 7.28 -12.89
CA LYS A 205 7.02 8.33 -12.81
C LYS A 205 6.85 9.13 -11.54
N TYR A 206 7.96 9.66 -11.05
CA TYR A 206 8.03 10.43 -9.81
C TYR A 206 8.75 11.75 -10.05
N ASP A 207 8.42 12.77 -9.24
CA ASP A 207 9.19 13.99 -9.15
C ASP A 207 10.42 13.81 -8.24
N ASP A 208 11.24 14.86 -8.12
CA ASP A 208 12.46 14.86 -7.28
C ASP A 208 12.14 14.72 -5.78
N TYR A 209 10.89 14.90 -5.39
CA TYR A 209 10.42 14.74 -4.02
C TYR A 209 9.87 13.34 -3.73
N GLY A 210 9.83 12.47 -4.74
CA GLY A 210 9.26 11.11 -4.66
C GLY A 210 7.73 11.08 -4.74
N ASN A 211 7.08 12.16 -5.15
CA ASN A 211 5.64 12.13 -5.41
C ASN A 211 5.41 11.55 -6.81
N LYS A 212 4.42 10.66 -6.93
CA LYS A 212 4.03 10.08 -8.22
C LYS A 212 3.42 11.15 -9.12
N VAL A 213 3.98 11.37 -10.31
CA VAL A 213 3.46 12.36 -11.28
C VAL A 213 2.71 11.73 -12.44
N GLU A 214 2.97 10.46 -12.75
CA GLU A 214 2.30 9.74 -13.83
C GLU A 214 2.19 8.26 -13.52
N ALA A 215 1.08 7.65 -13.94
CA ALA A 215 0.94 6.21 -14.12
C ALA A 215 0.41 5.94 -15.53
N ALA A 216 1.02 4.99 -16.26
CA ALA A 216 0.61 4.63 -17.61
C ALA A 216 0.45 3.11 -17.71
N THR A 217 -0.74 2.65 -18.10
CA THR A 217 -1.04 1.23 -18.26
C THR A 217 -1.16 0.89 -19.74
N ARG A 218 -0.56 -0.22 -20.17
CA ARG A 218 -0.74 -0.78 -21.52
C ARG A 218 -1.79 -1.88 -21.52
N ASP A 219 -2.43 -2.07 -22.66
CA ASP A 219 -3.26 -3.23 -22.93
C ASP A 219 -2.41 -4.48 -23.19
N LEU A 220 -3.07 -5.63 -23.35
CA LEU A 220 -2.39 -6.92 -23.62
C LEU A 220 -1.70 -6.97 -24.99
N LYS A 221 -2.00 -6.03 -25.90
CA LYS A 221 -1.36 -5.89 -27.22
C LYS A 221 -0.17 -4.93 -27.20
N GLY A 222 0.11 -4.32 -26.05
CA GLY A 222 1.18 -3.35 -25.85
C GLY A 222 0.81 -1.91 -26.20
N GLY A 223 -0.44 -1.63 -26.61
CA GLY A 223 -0.96 -0.29 -26.81
C GLY A 223 -1.19 0.45 -25.49
N LEU A 224 -1.09 1.78 -25.49
CA LEU A 224 -1.42 2.59 -24.31
C LEU A 224 -2.93 2.51 -24.04
N TYR A 225 -3.31 1.95 -22.88
CA TYR A 225 -4.71 1.78 -22.49
C TYR A 225 -5.20 2.96 -21.67
N SER A 226 -4.46 3.38 -20.66
CA SER A 226 -4.85 4.49 -19.78
C SER A 226 -3.64 5.23 -19.22
N THR A 227 -3.87 6.48 -18.85
CA THR A 227 -2.91 7.31 -18.09
C THR A 227 -3.59 7.92 -16.89
N THR A 228 -2.82 8.10 -15.82
CA THR A 228 -3.18 8.92 -14.68
C THR A 228 -2.08 9.93 -14.44
N CYS A 229 -2.43 11.21 -14.46
CA CYS A 229 -1.50 12.30 -14.14
C CYS A 229 -1.83 12.85 -12.75
N TYR A 230 -0.78 13.21 -12.00
CA TYR A 230 -0.90 13.75 -10.65
C TYR A 230 -0.26 15.13 -10.59
N SER A 231 -0.90 16.06 -9.91
CA SER A 231 -0.33 17.36 -9.54
C SER A 231 -0.55 17.64 -8.07
N TYR A 232 0.32 18.46 -7.47
CA TYR A 232 0.37 18.66 -6.03
C TYR A 232 0.48 20.14 -5.67
N ASP A 233 -0.28 20.55 -4.64
CA ASP A 233 0.00 21.77 -3.88
C ASP A 233 0.75 21.36 -2.61
N LEU A 234 1.80 22.09 -2.24
CA LEU A 234 2.69 21.77 -1.11
C LEU A 234 2.54 22.79 0.01
N ASP A 235 2.73 22.36 1.26
CA ASP A 235 2.92 23.23 2.40
C ASP A 235 4.36 23.80 2.46
N PRO A 236 4.67 24.75 3.36
CA PRO A 236 6.02 25.30 3.48
C PRO A 236 7.09 24.27 3.87
N GLN A 237 6.72 23.12 4.44
CA GLN A 237 7.62 22.01 4.76
C GLN A 237 7.88 21.10 3.57
N GLY A 238 7.17 21.32 2.44
CA GLY A 238 7.24 20.51 1.24
C GLY A 238 6.41 19.21 1.33
N ASN A 239 5.44 19.15 2.25
CA ASN A 239 4.44 18.09 2.25
C ASN A 239 3.31 18.48 1.27
N TRP A 240 2.82 17.55 0.47
CA TRP A 240 1.65 17.86 -0.33
C TRP A 240 0.41 17.98 0.57
N ILE A 241 -0.41 18.99 0.30
CA ILE A 241 -1.66 19.29 1.01
C ILE A 241 -2.89 19.09 0.12
N LYS A 242 -2.70 19.16 -1.20
CA LYS A 242 -3.69 18.80 -2.21
C LYS A 242 -3.01 17.97 -3.29
N ARG A 243 -3.66 16.93 -3.75
CA ARG A 243 -3.28 16.14 -4.93
C ARG A 243 -4.48 16.10 -5.87
N LEU A 244 -4.29 16.54 -7.10
CA LEU A 244 -5.24 16.31 -8.18
C LEU A 244 -4.78 15.08 -8.98
N GLU A 245 -5.70 14.18 -9.22
CA GLU A 245 -5.53 12.97 -10.02
C GLU A 245 -6.46 13.06 -11.24
N VAL A 246 -5.89 12.93 -12.44
CA VAL A 246 -6.63 12.96 -13.72
C VAL A 246 -6.40 11.63 -14.42
N PHE A 247 -7.40 10.77 -14.41
CA PHE A 247 -7.37 9.49 -15.11
C PHE A 247 -8.04 9.63 -16.49
N LYS A 248 -7.41 9.04 -17.52
CA LYS A 248 -7.91 9.00 -18.91
C LYS A 248 -7.74 7.61 -19.51
N THR A 249 -8.77 7.15 -20.24
CA THR A 249 -8.65 5.98 -21.11
C THR A 249 -8.45 6.42 -22.55
N MET A 250 -7.52 5.75 -23.27
CA MET A 250 -7.17 6.12 -24.64
C MET A 250 -8.26 5.75 -25.65
N ASN A 251 -8.94 4.62 -25.43
CA ASN A 251 -9.90 4.07 -26.39
C ASN A 251 -11.26 4.77 -26.37
N SER A 252 -11.74 5.22 -25.22
CA SER A 252 -13.06 5.83 -25.06
C SER A 252 -13.02 7.34 -24.86
N GLY A 253 -11.83 7.90 -24.61
CA GLY A 253 -11.68 9.30 -24.19
C GLY A 253 -12.30 9.60 -22.81
N PHE A 254 -12.71 8.56 -22.07
CA PHE A 254 -13.28 8.73 -20.73
C PHE A 254 -12.24 9.35 -19.80
N GLU A 255 -12.65 10.39 -19.08
CA GLU A 255 -11.82 11.11 -18.11
C GLU A 255 -12.54 11.22 -16.77
N THR A 256 -11.83 10.93 -15.68
CA THR A 256 -12.26 11.25 -14.32
C THR A 256 -11.21 12.08 -13.61
N ARG A 257 -11.66 12.91 -12.67
CA ARG A 257 -10.77 13.71 -11.81
C ARG A 257 -11.16 13.53 -10.35
N VAL A 258 -10.14 13.36 -9.51
CA VAL A 258 -10.29 13.21 -8.07
C VAL A 258 -9.31 14.16 -7.38
N ALA A 259 -9.78 14.94 -6.44
CA ALA A 259 -8.92 15.73 -5.56
C ALA A 259 -8.80 15.02 -4.19
N THR A 260 -7.58 14.82 -3.74
CA THR A 260 -7.29 14.35 -2.37
C THR A 260 -6.65 15.49 -1.60
N TYR A 261 -7.16 15.75 -0.42
CA TYR A 261 -6.67 16.78 0.49
C TYR A 261 -5.99 16.13 1.67
N ARG A 262 -4.92 16.77 2.19
CA ARG A 262 -4.22 16.34 3.37
C ARG A 262 -4.04 17.51 4.32
N ARG A 263 -4.57 17.36 5.54
CA ARG A 263 -4.33 18.29 6.64
C ARG A 263 -3.40 17.62 7.65
N LEU A 264 -2.31 18.30 8.00
CA LEU A 264 -1.28 17.80 8.90
C LEU A 264 -1.32 18.58 10.22
N GLU A 265 -1.17 17.85 11.33
CA GLU A 265 -0.95 18.40 12.65
C GLU A 265 0.40 17.90 13.14
N TYR A 266 1.21 18.80 13.69
CA TYR A 266 2.57 18.52 14.14
C TYR A 266 2.65 18.43 15.67
N TYR A 267 3.70 17.78 16.19
CA TYR A 267 4.02 17.76 17.61
C TYR A 267 4.54 19.10 18.08
#